data_eabdd0544b08ce1e9355f9b25b24182b
#
_entry.id   eabdd0544b08ce1e9355f9b25b24182b
#
_cell.length_a   1.000
_cell.length_b   1.000
_cell.length_c   1.000
_cell.angle_alpha   90.00
_cell.angle_beta   90.00
_cell.angle_gamma   90.00
#
_symmetry.space_group_name_H-M   'P 1'
#
loop_
_entity.id
_entity.type
_entity.pdbx_description
1 polymer ?
#
loop_
_entity_poly.entity_id
_entity_poly.type
_entity_poly.pdbx_seq_one_letter_code
_entity_poly.pdbx_strand_id
1 'polypeptide(L)'
;EDVVISTGGGTPCFFDNIDYMNRQGITVFLEASVDVIFTRLTIARTQRPLVAGKSPDELRAYIRQMLELRMPYYRQAAHTFCADQLENIHQVNRSVEQFKKEIL
;
A
#
# COMPACT_ATOMS: atom_id res chain seq x y z
N GLU A 1 -17.98 15.91 -5.07
CA GLU A 1 -16.67 16.48 -5.28
C GLU A 1 -15.65 15.39 -5.56
N ASP A 2 -14.89 15.54 -6.65
CA ASP A 2 -13.93 14.52 -7.05
C ASP A 2 -12.57 14.77 -6.43
N VAL A 3 -12.23 13.99 -5.41
CA VAL A 3 -10.93 14.08 -4.74
C VAL A 3 -10.33 12.69 -4.59
N VAL A 4 -9.00 12.62 -4.56
CA VAL A 4 -8.27 11.40 -4.23
C VAL A 4 -7.50 11.66 -2.95
N ILE A 5 -7.69 10.79 -1.96
CA ILE A 5 -7.03 10.90 -0.67
C ILE A 5 -6.10 9.72 -0.48
N SER A 6 -4.83 10.01 -0.24
CA SER A 6 -3.82 9.02 0.08
C SER A 6 -3.66 8.97 1.60
N THR A 7 -3.80 7.79 2.19
CA THR A 7 -3.65 7.64 3.64
C THR A 7 -2.35 6.93 3.98
N GLY A 8 -1.87 7.16 5.20
CA GLY A 8 -0.78 6.35 5.72
C GLY A 8 -1.23 4.90 5.93
N GLY A 9 -0.29 3.96 5.89
CA GLY A 9 -0.58 2.53 5.99
C GLY A 9 -1.24 2.11 7.30
N GLY A 10 -1.03 2.85 8.37
CA GLY A 10 -1.65 2.56 9.65
C GLY A 10 -3.03 3.14 9.84
N THR A 11 -3.40 4.16 9.05
CA THR A 11 -4.69 4.85 9.21
C THR A 11 -5.90 3.92 9.22
N PRO A 12 -6.04 2.96 8.27
CA PRO A 12 -7.19 2.05 8.29
C PRO A 12 -7.23 1.11 9.47
N CYS A 13 -6.12 0.95 10.18
CA CYS A 13 -5.96 -0.05 11.24
C CYS A 13 -6.36 0.47 12.62
N PHE A 14 -6.74 1.74 12.75
CA PHE A 14 -7.12 2.34 14.02
C PHE A 14 -8.62 2.52 14.10
N PHE A 15 -9.19 2.16 15.26
CA PHE A 15 -10.61 2.35 15.54
C PHE A 15 -11.49 1.79 14.41
N ASP A 16 -12.51 2.53 14.01
CA ASP A 16 -13.43 2.17 12.93
C ASP A 16 -13.06 2.86 11.61
N ASN A 17 -11.82 3.24 11.43
CA ASN A 17 -11.41 4.07 10.29
C ASN A 17 -11.75 3.43 8.95
N ILE A 18 -11.50 2.12 8.78
CA ILE A 18 -11.80 1.48 7.49
C ILE A 18 -13.31 1.47 7.21
N ASP A 19 -14.14 1.25 8.22
CA ASP A 19 -15.59 1.31 8.06
C ASP A 19 -16.03 2.71 7.68
N TYR A 20 -15.48 3.72 8.37
CA TYR A 20 -15.77 5.12 8.07
C TYR A 20 -15.38 5.47 6.65
N MET A 21 -14.17 5.09 6.24
CA MET A 21 -13.66 5.34 4.89
C MET A 21 -14.55 4.71 3.83
N ASN A 22 -14.99 3.46 4.05
CA ASN A 22 -15.88 2.77 3.13
C ASN A 22 -17.24 3.44 3.00
N ARG A 23 -17.72 4.07 4.07
CA ARG A 23 -19.00 4.80 4.02
C ARG A 23 -18.88 6.15 3.33
N GLN A 24 -17.69 6.75 3.32
CA GLN A 24 -17.47 8.09 2.78
C GLN A 24 -17.00 8.09 1.33
N GLY A 25 -16.53 6.97 0.81
CA GLY A 25 -16.00 6.94 -0.55
C GLY A 25 -15.64 5.55 -1.01
N ILE A 26 -14.93 5.49 -2.12
CA ILE A 26 -14.43 4.24 -2.68
C ILE A 26 -13.03 4.01 -2.14
N THR A 27 -12.83 2.90 -1.43
CA THR A 27 -11.53 2.55 -0.87
C THR A 27 -10.82 1.56 -1.78
N VAL A 28 -9.51 1.75 -1.94
CA VAL A 28 -8.67 0.88 -2.76
C VAL A 28 -7.43 0.51 -1.95
N PHE A 29 -7.20 -0.79 -1.81
CA PHE A 29 -5.96 -1.31 -1.23
C PHE A 29 -4.97 -1.54 -2.37
N LEU A 30 -3.86 -0.80 -2.33
CA LEU A 30 -2.77 -0.99 -3.28
C LEU A 30 -1.86 -2.10 -2.75
N GLU A 31 -2.07 -3.30 -3.26
CA GLU A 31 -1.34 -4.48 -2.81
C GLU A 31 -0.01 -4.63 -3.53
N ALA A 32 1.06 -4.89 -2.79
CA ALA A 32 2.38 -5.15 -3.34
C ALA A 32 3.00 -6.35 -2.63
N SER A 33 3.83 -7.09 -3.34
CA SER A 33 4.54 -8.23 -2.77
C SER A 33 5.58 -7.78 -1.76
N VAL A 34 5.99 -8.68 -0.86
CA VAL A 34 7.04 -8.41 0.13
C VAL A 34 8.32 -7.97 -0.58
N ASP A 35 8.69 -8.63 -1.68
CA ASP A 35 9.91 -8.31 -2.42
C ASP A 35 9.86 -6.90 -3.01
N VAL A 36 8.73 -6.50 -3.57
CA VAL A 36 8.55 -5.15 -4.12
C VAL A 36 8.62 -4.11 -3.00
N ILE A 37 7.93 -4.35 -1.89
CA ILE A 37 7.97 -3.45 -0.74
C ILE A 37 9.39 -3.34 -0.21
N PHE A 38 10.09 -4.47 -0.07
CA PHE A 38 11.47 -4.48 0.39
C PHE A 38 12.37 -3.61 -0.50
N THR A 39 12.26 -3.79 -1.82
CA THR A 39 13.07 -3.01 -2.77
C THR A 39 12.78 -1.52 -2.65
N ARG A 40 11.51 -1.14 -2.59
CA ARG A 40 11.11 0.27 -2.48
C ARG A 40 11.57 0.90 -1.17
N LEU A 41 11.45 0.17 -0.07
CA LEU A 41 11.90 0.67 1.23
C LEU A 41 13.42 0.75 1.32
N THR A 42 14.14 -0.15 0.68
CA THR A 42 15.61 -0.10 0.63
C THR A 42 16.08 1.18 -0.06
N ILE A 43 15.43 1.57 -1.15
CA ILE A 43 15.73 2.81 -1.85
C ILE A 43 15.39 4.03 -0.99
N ALA A 44 14.29 3.97 -0.25
CA ALA A 44 13.77 5.10 0.54
C ALA A 44 14.23 5.11 2.00
N ARG A 45 15.13 4.20 2.39
CA ARG A 45 15.46 3.97 3.82
C ARG A 45 16.01 5.21 4.53
N THR A 46 16.68 6.09 3.80
CA THR A 46 17.20 7.34 4.39
C THR A 46 16.10 8.33 4.75
N GLN A 47 14.92 8.15 4.16
CA GLN A 47 13.74 8.99 4.39
C GLN A 47 12.75 8.35 5.36
N ARG A 48 13.03 7.13 5.84
CA ARG A 48 12.12 6.39 6.72
C ARG A 48 12.88 5.88 7.93
N PRO A 49 12.85 6.64 9.04
CA PRO A 49 13.63 6.29 10.25
C PRO A 49 13.34 4.88 10.80
N LEU A 50 12.11 4.40 10.66
CA LEU A 50 11.72 3.09 11.19
C LEU A 50 12.43 1.93 10.50
N VAL A 51 12.91 2.12 9.28
CA VAL A 51 13.61 1.06 8.53
C VAL A 51 15.10 1.32 8.41
N ALA A 52 15.56 2.52 8.79
CA ALA A 52 16.98 2.85 8.77
C ALA A 52 17.71 1.99 9.80
N GLY A 53 18.89 1.46 9.44
CA GLY A 53 19.69 0.65 10.33
C GLY A 53 19.30 -0.81 10.43
N LYS A 54 18.20 -1.25 9.82
CA LYS A 54 17.83 -2.65 9.78
C LYS A 54 18.67 -3.39 8.73
N SER A 55 19.09 -4.62 9.06
CA SER A 55 19.70 -5.51 8.07
C SER A 55 18.65 -5.93 7.03
N PRO A 56 19.06 -6.46 5.86
CA PRO A 56 18.10 -6.96 4.89
C PRO A 56 17.13 -8.00 5.46
N ASP A 57 17.62 -8.94 6.26
CA ASP A 57 16.77 -9.96 6.86
C ASP A 57 15.79 -9.37 7.88
N GLU A 58 16.27 -8.44 8.69
CA GLU A 58 15.45 -7.74 9.66
C GLU A 58 14.35 -6.91 8.96
N LEU A 59 14.69 -6.27 7.84
CA LEU A 59 13.73 -5.48 7.07
C LEU A 59 12.65 -6.38 6.48
N ARG A 60 13.01 -7.51 5.89
CA ARG A 60 12.02 -8.45 5.35
C ARG A 60 11.09 -8.99 6.43
N ALA A 61 11.64 -9.34 7.58
CA ALA A 61 10.85 -9.81 8.72
C ALA A 61 9.88 -8.72 9.19
N TYR A 62 10.34 -7.49 9.26
CA TYR A 62 9.52 -6.34 9.63
C TYR A 62 8.35 -6.15 8.67
N ILE A 63 8.62 -6.20 7.36
CA ILE A 63 7.58 -6.06 6.34
C ILE A 63 6.51 -7.15 6.48
N ARG A 64 6.93 -8.41 6.63
CA ARG A 64 6.00 -9.53 6.80
C ARG A 64 5.13 -9.35 8.03
N GLN A 65 5.75 -8.99 9.14
CA GLN A 65 5.03 -8.78 10.39
C GLN A 65 3.99 -7.66 10.27
N MET A 66 4.38 -6.55 9.66
CA MET A 66 3.46 -5.42 9.48
C MET A 66 2.31 -5.78 8.57
N LEU A 67 2.56 -6.52 7.49
CA LEU A 67 1.50 -6.98 6.58
C LEU A 67 0.53 -7.92 7.29
N GLU A 68 1.04 -8.86 8.10
CA GLU A 68 0.18 -9.78 8.86
C GLU A 68 -0.74 -9.02 9.81
N LEU A 69 -0.21 -8.03 10.51
CA LEU A 69 -0.98 -7.25 11.47
C LEU A 69 -2.02 -6.36 10.79
N ARG A 70 -1.72 -5.84 9.60
CA ARG A 70 -2.57 -4.86 8.91
C ARG A 70 -3.53 -5.48 7.90
N MET A 71 -3.24 -6.68 7.42
CA MET A 71 -4.01 -7.31 6.35
C MET A 71 -5.50 -7.44 6.66
N PRO A 72 -5.92 -7.79 7.89
CA PRO A 72 -7.36 -7.85 8.20
C PRO A 72 -8.10 -6.55 7.92
N TYR A 73 -7.42 -5.41 8.11
CA TYR A 73 -7.99 -4.09 7.83
C TYR A 73 -7.94 -3.77 6.35
N TYR A 74 -6.81 -4.06 5.70
CA TYR A 74 -6.64 -3.78 4.27
C TYR A 74 -7.62 -4.56 3.41
N ARG A 75 -7.95 -5.79 3.81
CA ARG A 75 -8.91 -6.63 3.07
C ARG A 75 -10.33 -6.12 3.13
N GLN A 76 -10.62 -5.17 4.02
CA GLN A 76 -11.94 -4.55 4.11
C GLN A 76 -12.13 -3.42 3.09
N ALA A 77 -11.10 -3.05 2.35
CA ALA A 77 -11.22 -2.07 1.27
C ALA A 77 -12.18 -2.59 0.19
N ALA A 78 -12.90 -1.68 -0.44
CA ALA A 78 -13.87 -2.03 -1.48
C ALA A 78 -13.21 -2.68 -2.69
N HIS A 79 -11.97 -2.26 -3.00
CA HIS A 79 -11.21 -2.79 -4.13
C HIS A 79 -9.76 -3.08 -3.71
N THR A 80 -9.16 -4.05 -4.39
CA THR A 80 -7.74 -4.34 -4.26
C THR A 80 -7.11 -4.23 -5.64
N PHE A 81 -6.00 -3.51 -5.74
CA PHE A 81 -5.29 -3.31 -6.99
C PHE A 81 -3.83 -3.67 -6.82
N CYS A 82 -3.27 -4.47 -7.72
CA CYS A 82 -1.86 -4.86 -7.66
C CYS A 82 -0.98 -3.68 -8.05
N ALA A 83 -0.11 -3.28 -7.14
CA ALA A 83 0.78 -2.13 -7.29
C ALA A 83 2.23 -2.54 -7.52
N ASP A 84 2.50 -3.77 -7.98
CA ASP A 84 3.85 -4.25 -8.23
C ASP A 84 4.52 -3.59 -9.43
N GLN A 85 3.73 -3.20 -10.44
CA GLN A 85 4.23 -2.71 -11.72
C GLN A 85 4.26 -1.18 -11.79
N LEU A 86 5.10 -0.55 -10.98
CA LEU A 86 5.23 0.92 -10.90
C LEU A 86 6.69 1.38 -10.95
N GLU A 87 7.58 0.58 -11.56
CA GLU A 87 9.02 0.85 -11.51
C GLU A 87 9.50 1.87 -12.55
N ASN A 88 8.76 2.04 -13.65
CA ASN A 88 9.10 3.00 -14.70
C ASN A 88 7.84 3.59 -15.31
N ILE A 89 8.01 4.61 -16.15
CA ILE A 89 6.87 5.34 -16.72
C ILE A 89 5.96 4.45 -17.56
N HIS A 90 6.49 3.45 -18.25
CA HIS A 90 5.67 2.54 -19.04
C HIS A 90 4.80 1.65 -18.16
N GLN A 91 5.36 1.15 -17.07
CA GLN A 91 4.60 0.38 -16.09
C GLN A 91 3.55 1.23 -15.40
N VAL A 92 3.90 2.46 -15.03
CA VAL A 92 2.95 3.40 -14.41
C VAL A 92 1.78 3.66 -15.35
N ASN A 93 2.05 3.95 -16.62
CA ASN A 93 1.00 4.24 -17.61
C ASN A 93 0.08 3.03 -17.81
N ARG A 94 0.63 1.82 -17.91
CA ARG A 94 -0.18 0.60 -18.02
C ARG A 94 -1.02 0.36 -16.78
N SER A 95 -0.46 0.60 -15.60
CA SER A 95 -1.19 0.44 -14.35
C SER A 95 -2.34 1.43 -14.24
N VAL A 96 -2.15 2.67 -14.67
CA VAL A 96 -3.21 3.68 -14.68
C VAL A 96 -4.36 3.23 -15.59
N GLU A 97 -4.06 2.73 -16.80
CA GLU A 97 -5.10 2.24 -17.70
C GLU A 97 -5.82 1.02 -17.12
N GLN A 98 -5.08 0.11 -16.51
CA GLN A 98 -5.66 -1.07 -15.85
C GLN A 98 -6.56 -0.67 -14.68
N PHE A 99 -6.11 0.28 -13.87
CA PHE A 99 -6.88 0.80 -12.75
C PHE A 99 -8.21 1.41 -13.23
N LYS A 100 -8.17 2.21 -14.29
CA LYS A 100 -9.38 2.80 -14.86
C LYS A 100 -10.38 1.74 -15.27
N LYS A 101 -9.92 0.66 -15.91
CA LYS A 101 -10.78 -0.42 -16.36
C LYS A 101 -11.40 -1.20 -15.22
N GLU A 102 -10.63 -1.48 -14.17
CA GLU A 102 -11.07 -2.35 -13.07
C GLU A 102 -11.91 -1.61 -12.03
N ILE A 103 -11.62 -0.33 -11.77
CA ILE A 103 -12.16 0.37 -10.62
C ILE A 103 -13.05 1.55 -11.03
N LEU A 104 -12.68 2.23 -12.08
CA LEU A 104 -13.45 3.35 -12.61
C LEU A 104 -14.23 2.93 -13.86
#